data_7894a72d9473371cdd9171c541f81c45
#
_entry.id   7894a72d9473371cdd9171c541f81c45
#
_cell.length_a   1.000
_cell.length_b   1.000
_cell.length_c   1.000
_cell.angle_alpha   90.00
_cell.angle_beta   90.00
_cell.angle_gamma   90.00
#
_symmetry.space_group_name_H-M   'P 1'
#
loop_
_entity.id
_entity.type
_entity.pdbx_description
1 polymer ?
#
loop_
_entity_poly.entity_id
_entity_poly.type
_entity_poly.pdbx_seq_one_letter_code
_entity_poly.pdbx_strand_id
1 'polypeptide(L)' 'MKATDRQIKLATYLAKRMCVDLPKECTKEAYSDFISKWKPIVEHEDRGMNEPDGWHMNYM' A
#
# COMPACT_ATOMS: atom_id res chain seq x y z
N MET A 1 2.02 15.15 -9.40
CA MET A 1 2.56 15.34 -8.06
C MET A 1 3.25 14.09 -7.59
N LYS A 2 4.24 14.27 -6.76
CA LYS A 2 4.96 13.11 -6.27
C LYS A 2 4.18 12.39 -5.18
N ALA A 3 4.41 11.11 -5.07
CA ALA A 3 3.78 10.34 -4.03
C ALA A 3 4.23 10.82 -2.65
N THR A 4 3.35 10.71 -1.68
CA THR A 4 3.71 11.11 -0.33
C THR A 4 4.51 10.01 0.33
N ASP A 5 5.18 10.37 1.42
CA ASP A 5 5.94 9.36 2.17
C ASP A 5 5.04 8.24 2.63
N ARG A 6 3.84 8.56 3.05
CA ARG A 6 2.92 7.53 3.50
C ARG A 6 2.55 6.59 2.37
N GLN A 7 2.31 7.15 1.19
CA GLN A 7 1.99 6.33 0.05
C GLN A 7 3.15 5.41 -0.29
N ILE A 8 4.36 5.94 -0.25
CA ILE A 8 5.52 5.15 -0.57
C ILE A 8 5.69 4.01 0.42
N LYS A 9 5.53 4.30 1.70
CA LYS A 9 5.68 3.26 2.71
C LYS A 9 4.62 2.19 2.55
N LEU A 10 3.38 2.60 2.37
CA LEU A 10 2.32 1.63 2.22
C LEU A 10 2.49 0.81 0.96
N ALA A 11 2.82 1.46 -0.14
CA ALA A 11 3.01 0.75 -1.39
C ALA A 11 4.18 -0.24 -1.28
N THR A 12 5.24 0.16 -0.60
CA THR A 12 6.37 -0.74 -0.41
C THR A 12 5.95 -1.97 0.39
N TYR A 13 5.16 -1.75 1.43
CA TYR A 13 4.66 -2.86 2.21
C TYR A 13 3.81 -3.79 1.34
N LEU A 14 2.92 -3.22 0.57
CA LEU A 14 2.06 -4.03 -0.28
C LEU A 14 2.86 -4.77 -1.33
N ALA A 15 3.85 -4.12 -1.90
CA ALA A 15 4.68 -4.76 -2.90
C ALA A 15 5.40 -5.97 -2.32
N LYS A 16 5.89 -5.84 -1.11
CA LYS A 16 6.56 -6.96 -0.48
C LYS A 16 5.59 -8.07 -0.15
N ARG A 17 4.41 -7.71 0.32
CA ARG A 17 3.43 -8.73 0.67
C ARG A 17 2.98 -9.52 -0.56
N MET A 18 2.83 -8.84 -1.67
CA MET A 18 2.33 -9.49 -2.87
C MET A 18 3.44 -9.92 -3.81
N CYS A 19 4.68 -9.63 -3.47
CA CYS A 19 5.82 -9.97 -4.31
C CYS A 19 5.69 -9.34 -5.68
N VAL A 20 5.29 -8.09 -5.71
CA VAL A 20 5.16 -7.35 -6.97
C VAL A 20 6.04 -6.13 -6.90
N ASP A 21 6.28 -5.55 -8.06
CA ASP A 21 7.11 -4.36 -8.14
C ASP A 21 6.31 -3.12 -7.87
N LEU A 22 7.00 -2.10 -7.39
CA LEU A 22 6.37 -0.81 -7.21
C LEU A 22 6.13 -0.16 -8.55
N PRO A 23 5.20 0.81 -8.62
CA PRO A 23 4.96 1.51 -9.87
C PRO A 23 6.22 2.20 -10.35
N LYS A 24 6.37 2.28 -11.64
CA LYS A 24 7.53 2.92 -12.21
C LYS A 24 7.52 4.40 -11.96
N GLU A 25 6.35 5.00 -11.97
CA GLU A 25 6.25 6.43 -11.72
C GLU A 25 6.04 6.68 -10.26
N CYS A 26 6.75 7.66 -9.74
CA CYS A 26 6.60 8.04 -8.34
C CYS A 26 5.58 9.15 -8.20
N THR A 27 4.46 9.02 -8.85
CA THR A 27 3.44 10.03 -8.77
C THR A 27 2.37 9.60 -7.79
N LYS A 28 1.67 10.59 -7.27
CA LYS A 28 0.60 10.33 -6.34
C LYS A 28 -0.46 9.44 -6.96
N GLU A 29 -0.75 9.67 -8.22
CA GLU A 29 -1.77 8.90 -8.90
C GLU A 29 -1.35 7.46 -9.09
N ALA A 30 -0.12 7.24 -9.51
CA ALA A 30 0.36 5.89 -9.72
C ALA A 30 0.35 5.09 -8.43
N TYR A 31 0.81 5.71 -7.36
CA TYR A 31 0.84 5.01 -6.08
C TYR A 31 -0.56 4.83 -5.52
N SER A 32 -1.45 5.80 -5.75
CA SER A 32 -2.82 5.66 -5.31
C SER A 32 -3.48 4.47 -6.00
N ASP A 33 -3.29 4.33 -7.29
CA ASP A 33 -3.84 3.20 -8.02
C ASP A 33 -3.26 1.89 -7.51
N PHE A 34 -1.96 1.87 -7.29
CA PHE A 34 -1.30 0.68 -6.81
C PHE A 34 -1.88 0.26 -5.46
N ILE A 35 -2.02 1.21 -4.57
CA ILE A 35 -2.55 0.93 -3.24
C ILE A 35 -4.00 0.49 -3.33
N SER A 36 -4.79 1.17 -4.14
CA SER A 36 -6.18 0.78 -4.29
C SER A 36 -6.34 -0.64 -4.81
N LYS A 37 -5.39 -1.04 -5.64
CA LYS A 37 -5.47 -2.36 -6.22
C LYS A 37 -5.09 -3.44 -5.21
N TRP A 38 -4.02 -3.21 -4.48
CA TRP A 38 -3.46 -4.27 -3.64
C TRP A 38 -3.90 -4.24 -2.19
N LYS A 39 -4.24 -3.06 -1.68
CA LYS A 39 -4.59 -2.95 -0.28
C LYS A 39 -5.76 -3.84 0.11
N PRO A 40 -6.88 -3.83 -0.63
CA PRO A 40 -7.99 -4.71 -0.24
C PRO A 40 -7.61 -6.18 -0.25
N ILE A 41 -6.75 -6.57 -1.19
CA ILE A 41 -6.34 -7.96 -1.28
C ILE A 41 -5.52 -8.35 -0.06
N VAL A 42 -4.58 -7.50 0.31
CA VAL A 42 -3.73 -7.78 1.47
C VAL A 42 -4.56 -7.78 2.75
N GLU A 43 -5.47 -6.83 2.87
CA GLU A 43 -6.30 -6.78 4.07
C GLU A 43 -7.15 -8.01 4.19
N HIS A 44 -7.63 -8.49 3.08
CA HIS A 44 -8.46 -9.68 3.09
C HIS A 44 -7.65 -10.89 3.55
N GLU A 45 -6.42 -10.99 3.08
CA GLU A 45 -5.58 -12.11 3.47
C GLU A 45 -5.15 -12.03 4.92
N ASP A 46 -4.95 -10.82 5.40
CA ASP A 46 -4.50 -10.64 6.77
C ASP A 46 -5.62 -10.63 7.78
N ARG A 47 -6.83 -10.90 7.32
CA ARG A 47 -7.97 -10.78 8.17
C ARG A 47 -7.87 -11.61 9.42
N GLY A 48 -7.43 -12.79 9.35
CA GLY A 48 -7.35 -13.63 10.51
C GLY A 48 -6.10 -13.45 11.32
N MET A 49 -5.27 -12.47 11.00
CA MET A 49 -4.03 -12.27 11.68
C MET A 49 -3.98 -10.90 12.28
N ASN A 50 -3.02 -10.69 13.16
CA ASN A 50 -2.86 -9.38 13.73
C ASN A 50 -2.36 -8.40 12.72
N GLU A 51 -3.03 -7.29 12.62
CA GLU A 51 -2.58 -6.27 11.71
C GLU A 51 -1.50 -5.44 12.37
N PRO A 52 -0.53 -4.99 11.61
CA PRO A 52 0.47 -4.11 12.18
C PRO A 52 -0.17 -2.82 12.63
N ASP A 53 0.14 -2.43 13.84
CA ASP A 53 -0.38 -1.20 14.34
C ASP A 53 0.11 -0.05 13.53
N GLY A 54 -0.69 0.91 13.34
CA GLY A 54 -0.26 2.14 12.75
C GLY A 54 -0.33 2.19 11.27
N TRP A 55 -0.36 1.08 10.61
CA TRP A 55 -0.39 1.19 9.18
C TRP A 55 -1.81 1.16 8.65
N HIS A 56 -2.75 0.75 9.44
CA HIS A 56 -4.11 0.75 8.96
C HIS A 56 -4.82 1.99 9.42
N MET A 57 -4.15 3.00 9.84
CA MET A 57 -4.82 4.14 10.27
C MET A 57 -5.37 4.89 9.15
N ASN A 58 -6.31 5.71 9.43
CA ASN A 58 -6.99 6.35 8.40
C ASN A 58 -6.34 7.59 8.01
N TYR A 59 -5.30 7.55 7.39
CA TYR A 59 -4.65 8.71 7.01
C TYR A 59 -5.19 9.29 5.78
N MET A 60 -6.28 8.98 5.37
CA MET A 60 -6.74 9.48 4.20
C MET A 60 -7.37 10.65 4.26
#